data_fe9addef3e8062308e16a8805ee18ce8
#
_entry.id   fe9addef3e8062308e16a8805ee18ce8
#
_cell.length_a   1.000
_cell.length_b   1.000
_cell.length_c   1.000
_cell.angle_alpha   90.00
_cell.angle_beta   90.00
_cell.angle_gamma   90.00
#
_symmetry.space_group_name_H-M   'P 1'
#
loop_
_entity.id
_entity.type
_entity.pdbx_description
1 polymer ?
#
loop_
_entity_poly.entity_id
_entity_poly.type
_entity_poly.pdbx_seq_one_letter_code
_entity_poly.pdbx_strand_id
1 'polypeptide(L)'
;METIKRVTAAKSFLGCTGLSANFGLTSATSPEPAINSVMLEHSKQHVIVADSSKIGLTSSFQFGSIDEIDLLITDTGISDDQVQLLKAYGVKEIVRVEPVLSPIDYDPITAMR
;
A
#
# COMPACT_ATOMS: atom_id res chain seq x y z
N MET A 1 -20.62 -4.93 -3.90
CA MET A 1 -19.94 -5.07 -2.60
C MET A 1 -20.26 -6.38 -1.88
N GLU A 2 -21.41 -6.93 -2.07
CA GLU A 2 -21.79 -8.21 -1.45
C GLU A 2 -20.83 -9.35 -1.80
N THR A 3 -20.43 -9.42 -3.06
CA THR A 3 -19.49 -10.47 -3.49
C THR A 3 -18.18 -10.38 -2.75
N ILE A 4 -17.63 -9.16 -2.56
CA ILE A 4 -16.37 -8.97 -1.86
C ILE A 4 -16.51 -9.33 -0.39
N LYS A 5 -17.62 -8.98 0.24
CA LYS A 5 -17.86 -9.30 1.65
C LYS A 5 -17.95 -10.79 1.94
N ARG A 6 -18.34 -11.58 0.95
CA ARG A 6 -18.42 -13.04 1.08
C ARG A 6 -17.10 -13.76 0.85
N VAL A 7 -16.13 -13.06 0.25
CA VAL A 7 -14.82 -13.63 -0.05
C VAL A 7 -13.85 -13.28 1.05
N THR A 8 -13.24 -14.29 1.66
CA THR A 8 -12.15 -14.08 2.62
C THR A 8 -10.85 -14.47 1.94
N ALA A 9 -10.03 -13.47 1.64
CA ALA A 9 -8.75 -13.67 1.00
C ALA A 9 -7.66 -13.92 2.04
N ALA A 10 -6.67 -14.76 1.71
CA ALA A 10 -5.50 -14.96 2.56
C ALA A 10 -4.66 -13.67 2.60
N LYS A 11 -4.54 -13.00 1.47
CA LYS A 11 -3.78 -11.75 1.35
C LYS A 11 -4.54 -10.76 0.50
N SER A 12 -4.43 -9.49 0.84
CA SER A 12 -4.86 -8.40 -0.04
C SER A 12 -3.64 -7.60 -0.46
N PHE A 13 -3.61 -7.21 -1.74
CA PHE A 13 -2.56 -6.38 -2.33
C PHE A 13 -3.20 -5.08 -2.76
N LEU A 14 -2.89 -4.01 -2.06
CA LEU A 14 -3.54 -2.72 -2.29
C LEU A 14 -2.50 -1.63 -2.51
N GLY A 15 -2.83 -0.69 -3.39
CA GLY A 15 -2.08 0.54 -3.54
C GLY A 15 -2.74 1.66 -2.77
N CYS A 16 -2.03 2.78 -2.65
CA CYS A 16 -2.56 4.00 -2.05
C CYS A 16 -1.94 5.20 -2.74
N THR A 17 -2.58 6.35 -2.63
CA THR A 17 -2.03 7.61 -3.12
C THR A 17 -1.32 8.40 -2.03
N GLY A 18 -1.50 8.00 -0.78
CA GLY A 18 -0.78 8.55 0.34
C GLY A 18 -0.67 7.55 1.48
N LEU A 19 0.47 7.52 2.14
CA LEU A 19 0.72 6.68 3.32
C LEU A 19 1.46 7.52 4.34
N SER A 20 0.82 7.82 5.44
CA SER A 20 1.43 8.61 6.51
C SER A 20 1.24 7.93 7.86
N ALA A 21 2.15 8.21 8.79
CA ALA A 21 2.09 7.65 10.13
C ALA A 21 0.82 8.07 10.87
N ASN A 22 0.35 9.29 10.65
CA ASN A 22 -0.81 9.83 11.36
C ASN A 22 -2.14 9.41 10.78
N PHE A 23 -2.23 9.37 9.45
CA PHE A 23 -3.51 9.16 8.76
C PHE A 23 -3.61 7.79 8.07
N GLY A 24 -2.53 7.02 8.06
CA GLY A 24 -2.55 5.67 7.49
C GLY A 24 -2.65 5.68 5.97
N LEU A 25 -3.51 4.81 5.47
CA LEU A 25 -3.69 4.60 4.04
C LEU A 25 -4.77 5.52 3.50
N THR A 26 -4.42 6.32 2.50
CA THR A 26 -5.35 7.28 1.92
C THR A 26 -5.37 7.18 0.40
N SER A 27 -6.49 7.58 -0.18
CA SER A 27 -6.70 7.63 -1.62
C SER A 27 -7.26 8.99 -2.01
N ALA A 28 -6.95 9.42 -3.23
CA ALA A 28 -7.42 10.71 -3.74
C ALA A 28 -8.86 10.67 -4.23
N THR A 29 -9.39 9.49 -4.54
CA THR A 29 -10.71 9.35 -5.15
C THR A 29 -11.63 8.44 -4.35
N SER A 30 -12.89 8.83 -4.25
CA SER A 30 -14.00 7.99 -3.79
C SER A 30 -14.74 7.49 -5.04
N PRO A 31 -15.22 6.25 -5.12
CA PRO A 31 -15.47 5.26 -4.07
C PRO A 31 -14.36 4.24 -3.82
N GLU A 32 -13.20 4.40 -4.42
CA GLU A 32 -12.10 3.46 -4.26
C GLU A 32 -11.75 3.17 -2.79
N PRO A 33 -11.72 4.15 -1.87
CA PRO A 33 -11.43 3.85 -0.47
C PRO A 33 -12.43 2.90 0.17
N ALA A 34 -13.69 2.96 -0.23
CA ALA A 34 -14.71 2.06 0.32
C ALA A 34 -14.44 0.60 -0.06
N ILE A 35 -14.01 0.37 -1.30
CA ILE A 35 -13.66 -0.97 -1.78
C ILE A 35 -12.42 -1.47 -1.04
N ASN A 36 -11.41 -0.62 -0.91
CA ASN A 36 -10.17 -0.98 -0.23
C ASN A 36 -10.41 -1.30 1.25
N SER A 37 -11.28 -0.57 1.93
CA SER A 37 -11.64 -0.87 3.31
C SER A 37 -12.26 -2.25 3.45
N VAL A 38 -13.14 -2.62 2.53
CA VAL A 38 -13.76 -3.96 2.55
C VAL A 38 -12.71 -5.04 2.32
N MET A 39 -11.77 -4.83 1.40
CA MET A 39 -10.70 -5.78 1.13
C MET A 39 -9.81 -5.98 2.35
N LEU A 40 -9.45 -4.90 3.05
CA LEU A 40 -8.67 -5.00 4.27
C LEU A 40 -9.42 -5.78 5.35
N GLU A 41 -10.69 -5.46 5.54
CA GLU A 41 -11.51 -6.10 6.56
C GLU A 41 -11.62 -7.61 6.36
N HIS A 42 -11.65 -8.07 5.11
CA HIS A 42 -11.86 -9.47 4.79
C HIS A 42 -10.60 -10.25 4.40
N SER A 43 -9.43 -9.67 4.61
CA SER A 43 -8.15 -10.32 4.32
C SER A 43 -7.40 -10.65 5.59
N LYS A 44 -6.69 -11.78 5.59
CA LYS A 44 -5.87 -12.19 6.74
C LYS A 44 -4.53 -11.49 6.78
N GLN A 45 -3.99 -11.12 5.63
CA GLN A 45 -2.72 -10.42 5.55
C GLN A 45 -2.85 -9.26 4.57
N HIS A 46 -2.41 -8.09 5.00
CA HIS A 46 -2.54 -6.86 4.21
C HIS A 46 -1.18 -6.45 3.67
N VAL A 47 -1.04 -6.52 2.34
CA VAL A 47 0.18 -6.13 1.64
C VAL A 47 -0.10 -4.82 0.89
N ILE A 48 0.67 -3.80 1.21
CA ILE A 48 0.55 -2.50 0.57
C ILE A 48 1.72 -2.31 -0.36
N VAL A 49 1.45 -1.91 -1.59
CA VAL A 49 2.46 -1.63 -2.61
C VAL A 49 2.37 -0.14 -2.94
N ALA A 50 3.43 0.58 -2.65
CA ALA A 50 3.46 2.01 -2.91
C ALA A 50 4.90 2.47 -3.12
N ASP A 51 5.14 3.34 -4.11
CA ASP A 51 6.48 3.89 -4.27
C ASP A 51 6.78 4.91 -3.17
N SER A 52 8.06 5.21 -3.00
CA SER A 52 8.51 6.08 -1.90
C SER A 52 7.94 7.49 -1.97
N SER A 53 7.51 7.95 -3.15
CA SER A 53 6.92 9.27 -3.29
C SER A 53 5.58 9.40 -2.58
N LYS A 54 4.93 8.28 -2.26
CA LYS A 54 3.65 8.27 -1.55
C LYS A 54 3.81 8.30 -0.04
N ILE A 55 5.01 8.01 0.45
CA ILE A 55 5.27 7.97 1.89
C ILE A 55 5.33 9.39 2.44
N GLY A 56 4.57 9.64 3.49
CA GLY A 56 4.46 10.96 4.10
C GLY A 56 3.37 11.83 3.51
N LEU A 57 2.70 11.38 2.46
CA LEU A 57 1.59 12.12 1.86
C LEU A 57 0.26 11.68 2.44
N THR A 58 -0.69 12.60 2.48
CA THR A 58 -2.05 12.32 2.92
C THR A 58 -3.00 12.80 1.84
N SER A 59 -3.85 11.89 1.37
CA SER A 59 -4.89 12.19 0.39
C SER A 59 -6.24 12.36 1.08
N SER A 60 -7.29 12.60 0.28
CA SER A 60 -8.58 13.05 0.79
C SER A 60 -9.37 12.01 1.56
N PHE A 61 -9.19 10.72 1.24
CA PHE A 61 -10.04 9.66 1.78
C PHE A 61 -9.21 8.59 2.46
N GLN A 62 -9.36 8.44 3.77
CA GLN A 62 -8.70 7.39 4.52
C GLN A 62 -9.46 6.07 4.36
N PHE A 63 -8.74 4.98 4.10
CA PHE A 63 -9.37 3.66 3.98
C PHE A 63 -8.74 2.59 4.88
N GLY A 64 -7.67 2.91 5.57
CA GLY A 64 -7.05 1.97 6.49
C GLY A 64 -6.11 2.65 7.44
N SER A 65 -5.84 1.99 8.54
CA SER A 65 -4.92 2.49 9.56
C SER A 65 -3.52 1.93 9.32
N ILE A 66 -2.52 2.66 9.79
CA ILE A 66 -1.12 2.26 9.62
C ILE A 66 -0.83 0.89 10.23
N ASP A 67 -1.46 0.57 11.35
CA ASP A 67 -1.25 -0.69 12.06
C ASP A 67 -1.93 -1.89 11.39
N GLU A 68 -2.73 -1.67 10.36
CA GLU A 68 -3.31 -2.74 9.57
C GLU A 68 -2.35 -3.29 8.52
N ILE A 69 -1.22 -2.64 8.30
CA ILE A 69 -0.26 -3.03 7.28
C ILE A 69 0.66 -4.14 7.80
N ASP A 70 0.54 -5.33 7.23
CA ASP A 70 1.43 -6.44 7.55
C ASP A 70 2.74 -6.36 6.80
N LEU A 71 2.69 -5.92 5.54
CA LEU A 71 3.85 -5.79 4.69
C LEU A 71 3.70 -4.58 3.79
N LEU A 72 4.70 -3.71 3.82
CA LEU A 72 4.82 -2.61 2.87
C LEU A 72 5.93 -2.94 1.89
N ILE A 73 5.61 -2.95 0.60
CA ILE A 73 6.59 -3.08 -0.47
C ILE A 73 6.74 -1.71 -1.10
N THR A 74 7.95 -1.17 -1.03
CA THR A 74 8.25 0.15 -1.58
C THR A 74 9.62 0.11 -2.27
N ASP A 75 10.05 1.22 -2.82
CA ASP A 75 11.36 1.29 -3.47
C ASP A 75 12.44 1.81 -2.51
N THR A 76 13.68 1.82 -2.97
CA THR A 76 14.84 2.23 -2.17
C THR A 76 14.89 3.73 -1.89
N GLY A 77 13.97 4.51 -2.42
CA GLY A 77 13.86 5.94 -2.11
C GLY A 77 13.35 6.25 -0.71
N ILE A 78 12.77 5.27 -0.01
CA ILE A 78 12.36 5.48 1.37
C ILE A 78 13.59 5.58 2.27
N SER A 79 13.60 6.55 3.19
CA SER A 79 14.71 6.72 4.11
C SER A 79 14.64 5.77 5.30
N ASP A 80 15.77 5.57 5.98
CA ASP A 80 15.79 4.76 7.19
C ASP A 80 14.91 5.36 8.28
N ASP A 81 14.87 6.69 8.39
CA ASP A 81 14.01 7.36 9.36
C ASP A 81 12.54 7.08 9.07
N GLN A 82 12.13 7.10 7.81
CA GLN A 82 10.76 6.76 7.43
C GLN A 82 10.42 5.31 7.75
N VAL A 83 11.35 4.40 7.50
CA VAL A 83 11.15 2.98 7.83
C VAL A 83 10.92 2.81 9.33
N GLN A 84 11.76 3.44 10.14
CA GLN A 84 11.64 3.35 11.59
C GLN A 84 10.33 3.96 12.08
N LEU A 85 9.94 5.10 11.52
CA LEU A 85 8.70 5.76 11.88
C LEU A 85 7.49 4.89 11.59
N LEU A 86 7.43 4.31 10.38
CA LEU A 86 6.31 3.47 9.99
C LEU A 86 6.23 2.20 10.86
N LYS A 87 7.36 1.60 11.18
CA LYS A 87 7.38 0.45 12.08
C LYS A 87 6.94 0.81 13.49
N ALA A 88 7.34 1.97 13.97
CA ALA A 88 6.93 2.46 15.29
C ALA A 88 5.42 2.66 15.36
N TYR A 89 4.78 3.04 14.27
CA TYR A 89 3.34 3.23 14.21
C TYR A 89 2.55 1.95 13.88
N GLY A 90 3.23 0.84 13.61
CA GLY A 90 2.55 -0.43 13.50
C GLY A 90 2.74 -1.24 12.23
N VAL A 91 3.49 -0.76 11.23
CA VAL A 91 3.81 -1.56 10.05
C VAL A 91 4.74 -2.70 10.49
N LYS A 92 4.33 -3.94 10.21
CA LYS A 92 5.06 -5.11 10.72
C LYS A 92 6.34 -5.38 9.96
N GLU A 93 6.31 -5.24 8.62
CA GLU A 93 7.45 -5.54 7.79
C GLU A 93 7.50 -4.58 6.60
N ILE A 94 8.70 -4.15 6.22
CA ILE A 94 8.92 -3.27 5.08
C ILE A 94 9.99 -3.89 4.19
N VAL A 95 9.66 -4.06 2.91
CA VAL A 95 10.57 -4.57 1.90
C VAL A 95 10.87 -3.44 0.91
N ARG A 96 12.15 -3.19 0.68
CA ARG A 96 12.61 -2.20 -0.29
C ARG A 96 13.07 -2.93 -1.54
N VAL A 97 12.54 -2.54 -2.68
CA VAL A 97 12.95 -3.09 -3.97
C VAL A 97 13.55 -1.99 -4.82
N GLU A 98 14.54 -2.33 -5.62
CA GLU A 98 15.11 -1.34 -6.52
C GLU A 98 14.14 -1.10 -7.67
N PRO A 99 13.90 0.19 -8.02
CA PRO A 99 13.02 0.49 -9.13
C PRO A 99 13.67 0.07 -10.45
N VAL A 100 12.84 -0.20 -11.45
CA VAL A 100 13.30 -0.42 -12.81
C VAL A 100 13.82 0.91 -13.34
N LEU A 101 15.12 0.97 -13.63
CA LEU A 101 15.78 2.23 -13.94
C LEU A 101 15.83 2.54 -15.41
N SER A 102 15.79 1.54 -16.28
CA SER A 102 15.93 1.75 -17.71
C SER A 102 14.63 1.56 -18.45
N PRO A 103 14.10 2.60 -19.12
CA PRO A 103 12.92 2.43 -19.97
C PRO A 103 13.15 1.45 -21.12
N ILE A 104 14.40 1.22 -21.51
CA ILE A 104 14.75 0.29 -22.57
C ILE A 104 14.54 -1.14 -22.10
N ASP A 105 14.86 -1.42 -20.83
CA ASP A 105 14.78 -2.75 -20.26
C ASP A 105 13.39 -3.10 -19.73
N TYR A 106 12.53 -2.10 -19.59
CA TYR A 106 11.20 -2.32 -19.05
C TYR A 106 10.14 -1.99 -20.09
N ASP A 107 9.37 -2.99 -20.45
CA ASP A 107 8.20 -2.84 -21.33
C ASP A 107 6.97 -3.34 -20.56
N PRO A 108 6.06 -2.43 -20.15
CA PRO A 108 4.88 -2.83 -19.40
C PRO A 108 4.01 -3.84 -20.15
N ILE A 109 3.91 -3.72 -21.47
CA ILE A 109 3.09 -4.64 -22.26
C ILE A 109 3.68 -6.04 -22.24
N THR A 110 4.98 -6.14 -22.42
CA THR A 110 5.68 -7.43 -22.36
C THR A 110 5.66 -8.00 -20.95
N ALA A 111 5.83 -7.17 -19.95
CA ALA A 111 5.83 -7.61 -18.57
C ALA A 111 4.47 -8.14 -18.10
N MET A 112 3.40 -7.71 -18.75
CA MET A 112 2.03 -8.14 -18.40
C MET A 112 1.65 -9.47 -19.06
N ARG A 113 2.48 -10.00 -19.92
CA ARG A 113 2.24 -11.30 -20.56
C ARG A 113 2.79 -12.42 -19.69
#